data_cc3cb924865c59ecdf1d363b59e45367
#
_entry.id   cc3cb924865c59ecdf1d363b59e45367
#
_cell.length_a   1.000
_cell.length_b   1.000
_cell.length_c   1.000
_cell.angle_alpha   90.00
_cell.angle_beta   90.00
_cell.angle_gamma   90.00
#
_symmetry.space_group_name_H-M   'P 1'
#
loop_
_entity.id
_entity.type
_entity.pdbx_description
1 polymer ?
#
loop_
_entity_poly.entity_id
_entity_poly.type
_entity_poly.pdbx_seq_one_letter_code
_entity_poly.pdbx_strand_id
1 'polypeptide(L)'
;MGEEFLGYRLTQTLQVDSKEVANVEKIAREITELLNKGIEFYSQAPRYYYTKLSDLKIEMISKATADAKLRADKISHNSGKLISAKMGIFQITGQNSKENYSWGGTFNTSSKEKTASITMKLRYKTD
;
A
#
# COMPACT_ATOMS: atom_id res chain seq x y z
N MET A 1 41.16 31.24 -20.13
CA MET A 1 39.89 31.82 -19.69
C MET A 1 39.62 31.41 -18.28
N GLY A 2 39.49 32.35 -17.39
CA GLY A 2 39.09 32.07 -16.01
C GLY A 2 37.60 31.88 -15.90
N GLU A 3 37.18 31.02 -14.98
CA GLU A 3 35.80 30.90 -14.60
C GLU A 3 35.42 32.03 -13.67
N GLU A 4 34.32 32.71 -13.95
CA GLU A 4 33.79 33.71 -13.03
C GLU A 4 33.03 33.05 -11.90
N PHE A 5 33.31 33.45 -10.69
CA PHE A 5 32.57 33.05 -9.51
C PHE A 5 31.30 33.86 -9.39
N LEU A 6 30.14 33.23 -9.63
CA LEU A 6 28.83 33.88 -9.60
C LEU A 6 28.08 33.69 -8.28
N GLY A 7 28.56 32.82 -7.41
CA GLY A 7 27.92 32.54 -6.13
C GLY A 7 27.89 31.05 -5.81
N TYR A 8 27.08 30.71 -4.81
CA TYR A 8 26.89 29.33 -4.37
C TYR A 8 25.52 28.82 -4.70
N ARG A 9 25.41 27.54 -5.05
CA ARG A 9 24.14 26.83 -5.09
C ARG A 9 24.14 25.83 -3.93
N LEU A 10 23.18 25.98 -3.04
CA LEU A 10 22.96 25.06 -1.93
C LEU A 10 21.69 24.28 -2.17
N THR A 11 21.77 22.98 -2.07
CA THR A 11 20.61 22.11 -2.21
C THR A 11 20.41 21.33 -0.92
N GLN A 12 19.19 21.36 -0.40
CA GLN A 12 18.81 20.62 0.79
C GLN A 12 17.54 19.85 0.54
N THR A 13 17.52 18.60 0.95
CA THR A 13 16.33 17.76 0.87
C THR A 13 15.74 17.61 2.26
N LEU A 14 14.43 17.87 2.37
CA LEU A 14 13.68 17.68 3.59
C LEU A 14 12.64 16.58 3.38
N GLN A 15 12.58 15.64 4.32
CA GLN A 15 11.59 14.57 4.31
C GLN A 15 10.73 14.69 5.55
N VAL A 16 9.42 14.67 5.38
CA VAL A 16 8.45 14.74 6.47
C VAL A 16 7.66 13.45 6.51
N ASP A 17 7.76 12.72 7.61
CA ASP A 17 7.03 11.49 7.85
C ASP A 17 6.13 11.69 9.07
N SER A 18 4.86 11.36 8.95
CA SER A 18 3.90 11.50 10.04
C SER A 18 2.74 10.53 9.88
N LYS A 19 2.17 10.12 11.00
CA LYS A 19 0.92 9.37 11.03
C LYS A 19 -0.29 10.27 10.82
N GLU A 20 -0.12 11.57 10.98
CA GLU A 20 -1.19 12.55 10.79
C GLU A 20 -1.27 12.97 9.32
N VAL A 21 -2.06 12.22 8.56
CA VAL A 21 -2.19 12.38 7.11
C VAL A 21 -2.63 13.79 6.75
N ALA A 22 -3.62 14.34 7.44
CA ALA A 22 -4.13 15.68 7.17
C ALA A 22 -3.06 16.76 7.29
N ASN A 23 -2.16 16.64 8.26
CA ASN A 23 -1.08 17.60 8.46
C ASN A 23 -0.05 17.53 7.34
N VAL A 24 0.29 16.34 6.88
CA VAL A 24 1.22 16.16 5.75
C VAL A 24 0.61 16.73 4.48
N GLU A 25 -0.66 16.47 4.22
CA GLU A 25 -1.37 17.02 3.07
C GLU A 25 -1.43 18.56 3.11
N LYS A 26 -1.66 19.12 4.30
CA LYS A 26 -1.66 20.57 4.50
C LYS A 26 -0.29 21.18 4.19
N ILE A 27 0.79 20.59 4.68
CA ILE A 27 2.16 21.03 4.39
C ILE A 27 2.42 20.98 2.89
N ALA A 28 2.03 19.91 2.21
CA ALA A 28 2.21 19.76 0.78
C ALA A 28 1.50 20.86 -0.02
N ARG A 29 0.32 21.30 0.44
CA ARG A 29 -0.40 22.41 -0.19
C ARG A 29 0.25 23.75 0.10
N GLU A 30 0.59 24.01 1.36
CA GLU A 30 1.10 25.31 1.81
C GLU A 30 2.51 25.60 1.29
N ILE A 31 3.32 24.58 1.11
CA ILE A 31 4.69 24.76 0.64
C ILE A 31 4.74 25.38 -0.75
N THR A 32 3.68 25.23 -1.54
CA THR A 32 3.56 25.86 -2.86
C THR A 32 3.60 27.38 -2.78
N GLU A 33 3.18 27.96 -1.66
CA GLU A 33 3.23 29.41 -1.45
C GLU A 33 4.65 29.94 -1.45
N LEU A 34 5.64 29.12 -1.09
CA LEU A 34 7.04 29.53 -1.12
C LEU A 34 7.54 29.83 -2.53
N LEU A 35 6.99 29.12 -3.54
CA LEU A 35 7.29 29.43 -4.94
C LEU A 35 6.86 30.83 -5.31
N ASN A 36 5.72 31.27 -4.79
CA ASN A 36 5.20 32.61 -5.02
C ASN A 36 6.06 33.71 -4.37
N LYS A 37 6.88 33.32 -3.38
CA LYS A 37 7.82 34.23 -2.72
C LYS A 37 9.22 34.18 -3.34
N GLY A 38 9.38 33.52 -4.48
CA GLY A 38 10.64 33.48 -5.21
C GLY A 38 11.62 32.42 -4.71
N ILE A 39 11.18 31.53 -3.82
CA ILE A 39 12.02 30.44 -3.34
C ILE A 39 11.87 29.25 -4.29
N GLU A 40 12.99 28.84 -4.87
CA GLU A 40 13.02 27.69 -5.77
C GLU A 40 13.02 26.39 -4.95
N PHE A 41 12.05 25.51 -5.22
CA PHE A 41 12.04 24.18 -4.62
C PHE A 41 11.24 23.19 -5.47
N TYR A 42 11.49 21.89 -5.22
CA TYR A 42 10.77 20.80 -5.86
C TYR A 42 10.06 20.00 -4.79
N SER A 43 8.75 19.82 -4.94
CA SER A 43 7.92 19.05 -4.02
C SER A 43 7.40 17.81 -4.69
N GLN A 44 7.59 16.66 -4.04
CA GLN A 44 6.97 15.41 -4.48
C GLN A 44 5.59 15.27 -3.85
N ALA A 45 4.68 14.60 -4.56
CA ALA A 45 3.36 14.31 -4.02
C ALA A 45 3.48 13.45 -2.75
N PRO A 46 2.59 13.65 -1.77
CA PRO A 46 2.57 12.81 -0.59
C PRO A 46 2.43 11.33 -0.93
N ARG A 47 3.11 10.49 -0.18
CA ARG A 47 2.99 9.03 -0.28
C ARG A 47 2.29 8.49 0.96
N TYR A 48 1.48 7.48 0.76
CA TYR A 48 0.65 6.90 1.80
C TYR A 48 1.03 5.45 2.03
N TYR A 49 1.27 5.09 3.29
CA TYR A 49 1.68 3.74 3.70
C TYR A 49 0.74 3.24 4.77
N TYR A 50 0.38 1.97 4.69
CA TYR A 50 -0.32 1.30 5.76
C TYR A 50 0.71 0.66 6.71
N THR A 51 0.72 1.07 7.97
CA THR A 51 1.79 0.70 8.92
C THR A 51 1.59 -0.64 9.62
N LYS A 52 0.36 -1.19 9.58
CA LYS A 52 0.02 -2.45 10.27
C LYS A 52 -0.19 -3.60 9.29
N LEU A 53 0.70 -3.73 8.31
CA LEU A 53 0.57 -4.72 7.25
C LEU A 53 0.58 -6.16 7.76
N SER A 54 1.44 -6.48 8.73
CA SER A 54 1.53 -7.84 9.28
C SER A 54 0.24 -8.26 9.96
N ASP A 55 -0.35 -7.37 10.77
CA ASP A 55 -1.61 -7.62 11.45
C ASP A 55 -2.76 -7.77 10.44
N LEU A 56 -2.78 -6.93 9.42
CA LEU A 56 -3.77 -7.00 8.35
C LEU A 56 -3.69 -8.32 7.59
N LYS A 57 -2.49 -8.77 7.26
CA LYS A 57 -2.30 -10.07 6.58
C LYS A 57 -2.86 -11.23 7.39
N ILE A 58 -2.55 -11.27 8.68
CA ILE A 58 -3.03 -12.33 9.58
C ILE A 58 -4.55 -12.30 9.66
N GLU A 59 -5.14 -11.14 9.81
CA GLU A 59 -6.59 -10.99 9.85
C GLU A 59 -7.24 -11.45 8.55
N MET A 60 -6.68 -11.09 7.41
CA MET A 60 -7.19 -11.48 6.09
C MET A 60 -7.08 -12.98 5.86
N ILE A 61 -5.97 -13.60 6.25
CA ILE A 61 -5.78 -15.06 6.17
C ILE A 61 -6.84 -15.76 7.01
N SER A 62 -7.07 -15.30 8.23
CA SER A 62 -8.07 -15.86 9.12
C SER A 62 -9.49 -15.78 8.52
N LYS A 63 -9.86 -14.62 8.01
CA LYS A 63 -11.18 -14.42 7.38
C LYS A 63 -11.34 -15.24 6.10
N ALA A 64 -10.31 -15.29 5.26
CA ALA A 64 -10.34 -16.05 4.01
C ALA A 64 -10.47 -17.56 4.29
N THR A 65 -9.76 -18.05 5.30
CA THR A 65 -9.84 -19.47 5.71
C THR A 65 -11.22 -19.82 6.23
N ALA A 66 -11.79 -18.98 7.09
CA ALA A 66 -13.14 -19.19 7.60
C ALA A 66 -14.20 -19.18 6.49
N ASP A 67 -14.07 -18.26 5.55
CA ASP A 67 -14.98 -18.16 4.39
C ASP A 67 -14.85 -19.37 3.48
N ALA A 68 -13.65 -19.83 3.21
CA ALA A 68 -13.40 -21.00 2.39
C ALA A 68 -13.98 -22.28 3.03
N LYS A 69 -13.84 -22.43 4.35
CA LYS A 69 -14.42 -23.56 5.10
C LYS A 69 -15.94 -23.56 5.00
N LEU A 70 -16.55 -22.39 5.19
CA LEU A 70 -18.00 -22.23 5.08
C LEU A 70 -18.50 -22.61 3.68
N ARG A 71 -17.81 -22.18 2.64
CA ARG A 71 -18.16 -22.52 1.25
C ARG A 71 -17.99 -24.00 0.97
N ALA A 72 -16.91 -24.61 1.45
CA ALA A 72 -16.67 -26.05 1.31
C ALA A 72 -17.78 -26.86 1.98
N ASP A 73 -18.21 -26.48 3.16
CA ASP A 73 -19.31 -27.14 3.88
C ASP A 73 -20.65 -27.00 3.12
N LYS A 74 -20.89 -25.87 2.49
CA LYS A 74 -22.11 -25.67 1.69
C LYS A 74 -22.15 -26.51 0.42
N ILE A 75 -20.99 -26.75 -0.20
CA ILE A 75 -20.89 -27.54 -1.44
C ILE A 75 -20.97 -29.04 -1.14
N SER A 76 -20.27 -29.50 -0.11
CA SER A 76 -20.12 -30.93 0.19
C SER A 76 -20.98 -31.42 1.36
N HIS A 77 -21.80 -30.55 1.93
CA HIS A 77 -22.58 -30.76 3.16
C HIS A 77 -21.73 -30.95 4.41
N ASN A 78 -20.59 -31.56 4.29
CA ASN A 78 -19.68 -31.74 5.43
C ASN A 78 -18.26 -31.92 4.91
N SER A 79 -17.50 -30.84 4.89
CA SER A 79 -16.08 -30.93 4.57
C SER A 79 -15.29 -31.36 5.80
N GLY A 80 -14.37 -32.29 5.58
CA GLY A 80 -13.53 -32.82 6.63
C GLY A 80 -12.26 -32.03 6.86
N LYS A 81 -11.18 -32.75 7.08
CA LYS A 81 -9.88 -32.18 7.43
C LYS A 81 -9.27 -31.39 6.26
N LEU A 82 -8.59 -30.31 6.57
CA LEU A 82 -7.78 -29.58 5.61
C LEU A 82 -6.62 -30.44 5.13
N ILE A 83 -6.52 -30.61 3.81
CA ILE A 83 -5.45 -31.40 3.17
C ILE A 83 -4.28 -30.51 2.79
N SER A 84 -4.55 -29.38 2.18
CA SER A 84 -3.51 -28.44 1.75
C SER A 84 -4.02 -27.00 1.75
N ALA A 85 -3.10 -26.09 1.96
CA ALA A 85 -3.35 -24.67 1.89
C ALA A 85 -2.26 -24.02 1.04
N LYS A 86 -2.66 -23.19 0.10
CA LYS A 86 -1.74 -22.42 -0.73
C LYS A 86 -2.17 -20.97 -0.73
N MET A 87 -1.24 -20.09 -0.42
CA MET A 87 -1.47 -18.66 -0.32
C MET A 87 -0.81 -17.96 -1.50
N GLY A 88 -1.56 -17.11 -2.17
CA GLY A 88 -1.03 -16.21 -3.18
C GLY A 88 -0.33 -15.00 -2.57
N ILE A 89 0.18 -14.15 -3.44
CA ILE A 89 0.91 -12.95 -3.03
C ILE A 89 -0.07 -11.88 -2.57
N PHE A 90 0.28 -11.20 -1.49
CA PHE A 90 -0.47 -10.08 -0.96
C PHE A 90 -0.31 -8.86 -1.86
N GLN A 91 -1.41 -8.19 -2.19
CA GLN A 91 -1.44 -7.02 -3.05
C GLN A 91 -2.10 -5.85 -2.33
N ILE A 92 -1.54 -4.66 -2.49
CA ILE A 92 -2.17 -3.41 -2.06
C ILE A 92 -2.27 -2.50 -3.27
N THR A 93 -3.49 -2.16 -3.65
CA THR A 93 -3.78 -1.28 -4.77
C THR A 93 -4.55 -0.05 -4.30
N GLY A 94 -4.67 0.96 -5.14
CA GLY A 94 -5.59 2.06 -4.87
C GLY A 94 -7.03 1.56 -4.88
N GLN A 95 -7.87 2.10 -4.01
CA GLN A 95 -9.28 1.73 -3.97
C GLN A 95 -9.93 2.05 -5.33
N ASN A 96 -10.67 1.07 -5.87
CA ASN A 96 -11.32 1.18 -7.18
C ASN A 96 -10.37 1.47 -8.34
N SER A 97 -9.08 1.22 -8.17
CA SER A 97 -8.10 1.41 -9.23
C SER A 97 -8.09 0.22 -10.20
N LYS A 98 -7.58 0.47 -11.41
CA LYS A 98 -7.38 -0.56 -12.42
C LYS A 98 -5.93 -1.06 -12.44
N GLU A 99 -5.22 -0.94 -11.32
CA GLU A 99 -3.84 -1.41 -11.21
C GLU A 99 -3.77 -2.91 -11.41
N ASN A 100 -2.79 -3.35 -12.18
CA ASN A 100 -2.53 -4.76 -12.39
C ASN A 100 -1.74 -5.34 -11.22
N TYR A 101 -2.05 -6.58 -10.85
CA TYR A 101 -1.27 -7.30 -9.87
C TYR A 101 0.08 -7.72 -10.45
N SER A 102 1.12 -7.68 -9.63
CA SER A 102 2.46 -8.13 -10.00
C SER A 102 2.83 -9.43 -9.30
N TRP A 103 3.81 -10.15 -9.84
CA TRP A 103 4.30 -11.39 -9.25
C TRP A 103 4.93 -11.19 -7.87
N GLY A 104 5.60 -10.06 -7.66
CA GLY A 104 6.23 -9.72 -6.38
C GLY A 104 5.30 -9.07 -5.38
N GLY A 105 4.06 -8.85 -5.75
CA GLY A 105 3.10 -8.07 -4.97
C GLY A 105 3.12 -6.60 -5.38
N THR A 106 1.95 -6.00 -5.43
CA THR A 106 1.77 -4.58 -5.69
C THR A 106 1.56 -3.84 -4.38
N PHE A 107 2.34 -2.79 -4.15
CA PHE A 107 2.23 -1.95 -2.96
C PHE A 107 2.06 -0.51 -3.38
N ASN A 108 0.83 -0.10 -3.55
CA ASN A 108 0.49 1.26 -3.93
C ASN A 108 0.83 2.25 -2.83
N THR A 109 1.53 3.32 -3.17
CA THR A 109 1.88 4.40 -2.23
C THR A 109 1.25 5.74 -2.59
N SER A 110 0.68 5.87 -3.77
CA SER A 110 0.12 7.13 -4.25
C SER A 110 -1.32 7.37 -3.81
N SER A 111 -2.05 6.35 -3.42
CA SER A 111 -3.46 6.45 -3.04
C SER A 111 -3.63 6.48 -1.53
N LYS A 112 -4.45 7.41 -1.04
CA LYS A 112 -4.85 7.47 0.37
C LYS A 112 -5.75 6.31 0.74
N GLU A 113 -6.77 6.05 -0.08
CA GLU A 113 -7.67 4.92 0.07
C GLU A 113 -7.13 3.72 -0.69
N LYS A 114 -7.00 2.58 -0.01
CA LYS A 114 -6.35 1.39 -0.57
C LYS A 114 -7.22 0.16 -0.40
N THR A 115 -7.00 -0.79 -1.30
CA THR A 115 -7.59 -2.13 -1.21
C THR A 115 -6.47 -3.15 -1.03
N ALA A 116 -6.60 -3.99 -0.02
CA ALA A 116 -5.72 -5.12 0.21
C ALA A 116 -6.37 -6.40 -0.32
N SER A 117 -5.62 -7.20 -1.05
CA SER A 117 -6.11 -8.44 -1.65
C SER A 117 -5.15 -9.59 -1.40
N ILE A 118 -5.72 -10.75 -1.12
CA ILE A 118 -4.95 -11.99 -1.02
C ILE A 118 -5.81 -13.11 -1.60
N THR A 119 -5.16 -14.04 -2.32
CA THR A 119 -5.82 -15.22 -2.85
C THR A 119 -5.35 -16.44 -2.08
N MET A 120 -6.28 -17.25 -1.63
CA MET A 120 -5.99 -18.49 -0.94
C MET A 120 -6.66 -19.65 -1.64
N LYS A 121 -5.94 -20.76 -1.78
CA LYS A 121 -6.45 -22.01 -2.32
C LYS A 121 -6.36 -23.08 -1.24
N LEU A 122 -7.50 -23.55 -0.80
CA LEU A 122 -7.61 -24.54 0.26
C LEU A 122 -8.26 -25.82 -0.26
N ARG A 123 -7.74 -26.95 0.15
CA ARG A 123 -8.29 -28.27 -0.19
C ARG A 123 -8.71 -28.97 1.08
N TYR A 124 -9.94 -29.43 1.11
CA TYR A 124 -10.51 -30.18 2.21
C TYR A 124 -10.88 -31.59 1.75
N LYS A 125 -10.75 -32.55 2.66
CA LYS A 125 -11.25 -33.89 2.42
C LYS A 125 -12.77 -33.87 2.46
N THR A 126 -13.42 -34.55 1.51
CA THR A 126 -14.87 -34.74 1.50
C THR A 126 -15.20 -36.19 1.72
N ASP A 127 -16.31 -36.44 2.37
CA ASP A 127 -16.82 -37.80 2.55
C ASP A 127 -17.76 -38.19 1.41
#